data_35a825c235735357e70956f73300ab90
#
_entry.id   35a825c235735357e70956f73300ab90
#
_cell.length_a   1.000
_cell.length_b   1.000
_cell.length_c   1.000
_cell.angle_alpha   90.00
_cell.angle_beta   90.00
_cell.angle_gamma   90.00
#
_symmetry.space_group_name_H-M   'P 1'
#
loop_
_entity.id
_entity.type
_entity.pdbx_description
1 polymer ?
#
loop_
_entity_poly.entity_id
_entity_poly.type
_entity_poly.pdbx_seq_one_letter_code
_entity_poly.pdbx_strand_id
1 'polypeptide(L)'
;MARNESARRRTPGVLGVAVGVAMMLLVGMPAGVPVGIAAGGGTWWWAARGSTGHCRQVEQARRAELPAVLDLLAVCLSTGLPLAAALELVATALPGELSGDLHTVAALHRLGAAPAVAWNGVHTDPVLGPVARSAIRSGESGSALAMAFERLALEHRADDALRCEAQARRAGVLAMAPLGLCFLPAFVCLGVVPVVLGIAHQVLGATVTGSGGPG
;
A
#
# COMPACT_ATOMS: atom_id res chain seq x y z
N MET A 1 18.94 12.27 10.76
CA MET A 1 18.53 12.35 9.35
C MET A 1 17.00 12.27 9.14
N ALA A 2 16.20 12.61 10.15
CA ALA A 2 14.73 12.42 10.17
C ALA A 2 13.89 13.64 9.68
N ARG A 3 14.49 14.62 9.01
CA ARG A 3 13.81 15.92 8.69
C ARG A 3 13.28 16.03 7.26
N ASN A 4 13.48 15.03 6.40
CA ASN A 4 13.15 15.13 4.97
C ASN A 4 11.95 14.27 4.51
N GLU A 5 11.36 13.47 5.39
CA GLU A 5 10.22 12.59 5.04
C GLU A 5 8.86 13.30 5.13
N SER A 6 8.74 14.34 5.96
CA SER A 6 7.49 15.09 6.11
C SER A 6 7.15 15.99 4.90
N ALA A 7 8.15 16.39 4.12
CA ALA A 7 7.96 17.20 2.91
C ALA A 7 7.41 16.37 1.73
N ARG A 8 7.79 15.09 1.64
CA ARG A 8 7.37 14.21 0.54
C ARG A 8 5.91 13.75 0.61
N ARG A 9 5.29 13.83 1.80
CA ARG A 9 3.87 13.44 2.01
C ARG A 9 2.86 14.54 1.65
N ARG A 10 3.29 15.80 1.55
CA ARG A 10 2.39 16.95 1.26
C ARG A 10 2.25 17.25 -0.23
N THR A 11 3.16 16.78 -1.06
CA THR A 11 3.21 17.10 -2.50
C THR A 11 2.03 16.57 -3.32
N PRO A 12 1.44 15.39 -3.10
CA PRO A 12 0.32 14.94 -3.92
C PRO A 12 -0.98 15.74 -3.64
N GLY A 13 -1.18 16.19 -2.40
CA GLY A 13 -2.37 17.01 -2.06
C GLY A 13 -2.31 18.41 -2.66
N VAL A 14 -1.14 19.06 -2.63
CA VAL A 14 -0.94 20.40 -3.20
C VAL A 14 -1.04 20.38 -4.73
N LEU A 15 -0.51 19.33 -5.37
CA LEU A 15 -0.62 19.16 -6.83
C LEU A 15 -2.08 18.93 -7.25
N GLY A 16 -2.87 18.16 -6.52
CA GLY A 16 -4.29 17.94 -6.78
C GLY A 16 -5.11 19.21 -6.66
N VAL A 17 -4.83 20.03 -5.64
CA VAL A 17 -5.50 21.35 -5.47
C VAL A 17 -5.08 22.31 -6.57
N ALA A 18 -3.80 22.36 -6.95
CA ALA A 18 -3.32 23.26 -8.01
C ALA A 18 -3.92 22.89 -9.38
N VAL A 19 -4.03 21.60 -9.70
CA VAL A 19 -4.68 21.13 -10.93
C VAL A 19 -6.18 21.42 -10.92
N GLY A 20 -6.85 21.23 -9.77
CA GLY A 20 -8.27 21.56 -9.61
C GLY A 20 -8.57 23.05 -9.80
N VAL A 21 -7.73 23.93 -9.25
CA VAL A 21 -7.84 25.39 -9.40
C VAL A 21 -7.54 25.83 -10.83
N ALA A 22 -6.52 25.27 -11.47
CA ALA A 22 -6.21 25.56 -12.87
C ALA A 22 -7.34 25.13 -13.81
N MET A 23 -7.98 24.00 -13.56
CA MET A 23 -9.13 23.50 -14.31
C MET A 23 -10.39 24.36 -14.08
N MET A 24 -10.58 24.88 -12.86
CA MET A 24 -11.68 25.80 -12.52
C MET A 24 -11.55 27.15 -13.25
N LEU A 25 -10.32 27.64 -13.44
CA LEU A 25 -10.05 28.89 -14.16
C LEU A 25 -10.19 28.74 -15.68
N LEU A 26 -9.95 27.53 -16.23
CA LEU A 26 -10.00 27.28 -17.68
C LEU A 26 -11.42 27.03 -18.23
N VAL A 27 -12.34 26.48 -17.41
CA VAL A 27 -13.66 25.98 -17.91
C VAL A 27 -14.80 27.02 -17.76
N GLY A 28 -14.56 28.16 -17.09
CA GLY A 28 -15.62 29.19 -16.93
C GLY A 28 -16.68 28.81 -15.87
N MET A 29 -17.24 29.84 -15.27
CA MET A 29 -17.92 29.82 -13.97
C MET A 29 -19.11 28.89 -13.70
N PRO A 30 -19.92 28.32 -14.59
CA PRO A 30 -21.07 27.52 -14.11
C PRO A 30 -20.81 26.01 -14.02
N ALA A 31 -19.86 25.45 -14.79
CA ALA A 31 -19.60 23.99 -14.82
C ALA A 31 -18.42 23.56 -13.96
N GLY A 32 -17.57 24.48 -13.48
CA GLY A 32 -16.39 24.20 -12.68
C GLY A 32 -16.67 23.79 -11.22
N VAL A 33 -17.82 24.20 -10.67
CA VAL A 33 -18.18 23.96 -9.25
C VAL A 33 -18.33 22.45 -8.92
N PRO A 34 -19.07 21.61 -9.69
CA PRO A 34 -19.20 20.19 -9.35
C PRO A 34 -17.88 19.42 -9.54
N VAL A 35 -17.04 19.82 -10.49
CA VAL A 35 -15.73 19.19 -10.72
C VAL A 35 -14.73 19.54 -9.60
N GLY A 36 -14.75 20.76 -9.11
CA GLY A 36 -13.94 21.19 -7.97
C GLY A 36 -14.30 20.47 -6.67
N ILE A 37 -15.61 20.26 -6.42
CA ILE A 37 -16.10 19.53 -5.24
C ILE A 37 -15.75 18.04 -5.33
N ALA A 38 -15.86 17.42 -6.51
CA ALA A 38 -15.49 16.02 -6.72
C ALA A 38 -13.97 15.77 -6.56
N ALA A 39 -13.14 16.68 -7.09
CA ALA A 39 -11.69 16.59 -6.94
C ALA A 39 -11.23 16.89 -5.50
N GLY A 40 -11.80 17.90 -4.83
CA GLY A 40 -11.53 18.22 -3.43
C GLY A 40 -12.02 17.15 -2.47
N GLY A 41 -13.23 16.60 -2.69
CA GLY A 41 -13.78 15.49 -1.91
C GLY A 41 -13.00 14.20 -2.08
N GLY A 42 -12.55 13.90 -3.29
CA GLY A 42 -11.72 12.72 -3.58
C GLY A 42 -10.35 12.77 -2.90
N THR A 43 -9.68 13.93 -2.91
CA THR A 43 -8.39 14.12 -2.23
C THR A 43 -8.53 14.11 -0.71
N TRP A 44 -9.60 14.69 -0.16
CA TRP A 44 -9.94 14.64 1.26
C TRP A 44 -10.21 13.20 1.72
N TRP A 45 -11.01 12.45 0.98
CA TRP A 45 -11.32 11.07 1.30
C TRP A 45 -10.10 10.13 1.24
N TRP A 46 -9.19 10.39 0.28
CA TRP A 46 -7.92 9.67 0.17
C TRP A 46 -6.96 10.03 1.32
N ALA A 47 -6.89 11.29 1.71
CA ALA A 47 -6.09 11.75 2.86
C ALA A 47 -6.66 11.26 4.20
N ALA A 48 -7.98 11.21 4.35
CA ALA A 48 -8.65 10.69 5.56
C ALA A 48 -8.44 9.18 5.77
N ARG A 49 -8.25 8.41 4.69
CA ARG A 49 -7.84 7.00 4.77
C ARG A 49 -6.40 6.78 5.23
N GLY A 50 -5.57 7.81 5.27
CA GLY A 50 -4.18 7.76 5.71
C GLY A 50 -3.98 7.67 7.24
N SER A 51 -5.01 7.85 8.05
CA SER A 51 -4.89 7.87 9.51
C SER A 51 -4.72 6.49 10.18
N THR A 52 -4.89 5.40 9.45
CA THR A 52 -4.54 4.03 9.90
C THR A 52 -3.05 3.68 9.65
N GLY A 53 -2.22 4.72 9.40
CA GLY A 53 -0.85 4.53 8.91
C GLY A 53 0.11 3.95 9.94
N HIS A 54 -0.05 4.23 11.23
CA HIS A 54 0.95 3.82 12.23
C HIS A 54 0.92 2.29 12.46
N CYS A 55 -0.24 1.71 12.69
CA CYS A 55 -0.36 0.24 12.84
C CYS A 55 0.09 -0.50 11.57
N ARG A 56 -0.21 0.02 10.39
CA ARG A 56 0.25 -0.57 9.13
C ARG A 56 1.75 -0.43 8.92
N GLN A 57 2.35 0.67 9.39
CA GLN A 57 3.81 0.86 9.30
C GLN A 57 4.55 -0.12 10.19
N VAL A 58 4.10 -0.30 11.44
CA VAL A 58 4.67 -1.30 12.37
C VAL A 58 4.51 -2.71 11.80
N GLU A 59 3.33 -3.06 11.30
CA GLU A 59 3.10 -4.38 10.69
C GLU A 59 3.98 -4.59 9.44
N GLN A 60 4.18 -3.58 8.61
CA GLN A 60 5.06 -3.66 7.45
C GLN A 60 6.53 -3.80 7.85
N ALA A 61 6.98 -3.08 8.90
CA ALA A 61 8.32 -3.23 9.45
C ALA A 61 8.54 -4.65 9.98
N ARG A 62 7.60 -5.19 10.77
CA ARG A 62 7.62 -6.57 11.28
C ARG A 62 7.69 -7.61 10.15
N ARG A 63 6.90 -7.42 9.08
CA ARG A 63 6.92 -8.31 7.91
C ARG A 63 8.25 -8.26 7.15
N ALA A 64 8.84 -7.09 7.01
CA ALA A 64 10.13 -6.91 6.33
C ALA A 64 11.28 -7.55 7.12
N GLU A 65 11.19 -7.55 8.45
CA GLU A 65 12.19 -8.11 9.36
C GLU A 65 12.12 -9.65 9.45
N LEU A 66 10.92 -10.21 9.29
CA LEU A 66 10.64 -11.64 9.52
C LEU A 66 11.55 -12.59 8.73
N PRO A 67 11.84 -12.41 7.42
CA PRO A 67 12.70 -13.33 6.69
C PRO A 67 14.12 -13.43 7.26
N ALA A 68 14.70 -12.31 7.70
CA ALA A 68 16.02 -12.29 8.31
C ALA A 68 16.04 -13.01 9.68
N VAL A 69 14.99 -12.83 10.47
CA VAL A 69 14.79 -13.52 11.74
C VAL A 69 14.71 -15.03 11.51
N LEU A 70 13.91 -15.48 10.53
CA LEU A 70 13.73 -16.89 10.22
C LEU A 70 15.01 -17.55 9.69
N ASP A 71 15.78 -16.87 8.85
CA ASP A 71 17.06 -17.38 8.35
C ASP A 71 18.07 -17.58 9.48
N LEU A 72 18.20 -16.58 10.36
CA LEU A 72 19.12 -16.71 11.51
C LEU A 72 18.69 -17.80 12.46
N LEU A 73 17.38 -17.94 12.73
CA LEU A 73 16.86 -19.04 13.54
C LEU A 73 17.14 -20.40 12.89
N ALA A 74 16.94 -20.52 11.57
CA ALA A 74 17.23 -21.78 10.85
C ALA A 74 18.71 -22.14 10.94
N VAL A 75 19.62 -21.17 10.76
CA VAL A 75 21.06 -21.38 10.91
C VAL A 75 21.42 -21.80 12.34
N CYS A 76 20.92 -21.10 13.36
CA CYS A 76 21.18 -21.45 14.76
C CYS A 76 20.69 -22.86 15.11
N LEU A 77 19.49 -23.22 14.65
CA LEU A 77 18.93 -24.55 14.91
C LEU A 77 19.65 -25.65 14.13
N SER A 78 20.14 -25.37 12.91
CA SER A 78 20.92 -26.33 12.11
C SER A 78 22.28 -26.65 12.75
N THR A 79 22.85 -25.73 13.54
CA THR A 79 24.06 -25.96 14.32
C THR A 79 23.81 -26.73 15.62
N GLY A 80 22.55 -27.09 15.91
CA GLY A 80 22.15 -27.80 17.12
C GLY A 80 21.90 -26.94 18.34
N LEU A 81 21.82 -25.62 18.18
CA LEU A 81 21.50 -24.70 19.28
C LEU A 81 20.06 -24.95 19.76
N PRO A 82 19.80 -25.04 21.08
CA PRO A 82 18.44 -25.14 21.61
C PRO A 82 17.58 -23.96 21.19
N LEU A 83 16.28 -24.19 20.91
CA LEU A 83 15.36 -23.16 20.43
C LEU A 83 15.34 -21.90 21.31
N ALA A 84 15.31 -22.05 22.63
CA ALA A 84 15.32 -20.93 23.56
C ALA A 84 16.57 -20.04 23.40
N ALA A 85 17.75 -20.67 23.23
CA ALA A 85 19.00 -19.94 23.04
C ALA A 85 19.07 -19.30 21.65
N ALA A 86 18.56 -19.98 20.62
CA ALA A 86 18.48 -19.44 19.27
C ALA A 86 17.57 -18.20 19.22
N LEU A 87 16.39 -18.26 19.84
CA LEU A 87 15.46 -17.12 19.91
C LEU A 87 16.08 -15.92 20.65
N GLU A 88 16.75 -16.16 21.79
CA GLU A 88 17.42 -15.11 22.56
C GLU A 88 18.54 -14.45 21.76
N LEU A 89 19.37 -15.25 21.08
CA LEU A 89 20.48 -14.77 20.25
C LEU A 89 19.96 -13.90 19.10
N VAL A 90 18.97 -14.39 18.38
CA VAL A 90 18.40 -13.67 17.22
C VAL A 90 17.68 -12.40 17.66
N ALA A 91 16.92 -12.42 18.75
CA ALA A 91 16.26 -11.24 19.30
C ALA A 91 17.26 -10.15 19.72
N THR A 92 18.43 -10.55 20.19
CA THR A 92 19.51 -9.62 20.57
C THR A 92 20.27 -9.11 19.35
N ALA A 93 20.49 -9.97 18.35
CA ALA A 93 21.23 -9.62 17.12
C ALA A 93 20.43 -8.72 16.17
N LEU A 94 19.12 -8.84 16.19
CA LEU A 94 18.19 -8.04 15.36
C LEU A 94 17.25 -7.24 16.27
N PRO A 95 17.71 -6.09 16.82
CA PRO A 95 16.87 -5.24 17.65
C PRO A 95 15.84 -4.50 16.77
N GLY A 96 14.63 -5.05 16.69
CA GLY A 96 13.54 -4.53 15.86
C GLY A 96 12.16 -4.76 16.49
N GLU A 97 11.12 -4.63 15.69
CA GLU A 97 9.72 -4.74 16.13
C GLU A 97 9.34 -6.17 16.56
N LEU A 98 10.09 -7.19 16.13
CA LEU A 98 9.89 -8.60 16.51
C LEU A 98 10.68 -9.02 17.75
N SER A 99 11.72 -8.26 18.12
CA SER A 99 12.66 -8.62 19.18
C SER A 99 11.96 -8.89 20.53
N GLY A 100 11.03 -8.03 20.95
CA GLY A 100 10.30 -8.18 22.21
C GLY A 100 9.47 -9.46 22.30
N ASP A 101 8.81 -9.83 21.20
CA ASP A 101 8.03 -11.07 21.13
C ASP A 101 8.93 -12.29 21.19
N LEU A 102 10.07 -12.27 20.48
CA LEU A 102 11.05 -13.36 20.48
C LEU A 102 11.68 -13.55 21.86
N HIS A 103 12.02 -12.48 22.57
CA HIS A 103 12.51 -12.56 23.95
C HIS A 103 11.47 -13.18 24.87
N THR A 104 10.20 -12.82 24.74
CA THR A 104 9.10 -13.37 25.54
C THR A 104 8.97 -14.89 25.31
N VAL A 105 8.97 -15.32 24.05
CA VAL A 105 8.89 -16.74 23.69
C VAL A 105 10.13 -17.50 24.19
N ALA A 106 11.33 -16.92 24.04
CA ALA A 106 12.58 -17.50 24.55
C ALA A 106 12.54 -17.71 26.06
N ALA A 107 12.07 -16.70 26.81
CA ALA A 107 11.94 -16.79 28.26
C ALA A 107 10.99 -17.90 28.69
N LEU A 108 9.84 -18.05 28.04
CA LEU A 108 8.88 -19.11 28.33
C LEU A 108 9.46 -20.50 28.05
N HIS A 109 10.17 -20.66 26.92
CA HIS A 109 10.88 -21.93 26.63
C HIS A 109 11.97 -22.25 27.66
N ARG A 110 12.73 -21.27 28.13
CA ARG A 110 13.75 -21.45 29.20
C ARG A 110 13.14 -21.87 30.52
N LEU A 111 11.91 -21.43 30.81
CA LEU A 111 11.15 -21.84 31.99
C LEU A 111 10.51 -23.24 31.83
N GLY A 112 10.73 -23.92 30.69
CA GLY A 112 10.20 -25.26 30.43
C GLY A 112 8.72 -25.25 30.02
N ALA A 113 8.17 -24.13 29.57
CA ALA A 113 6.81 -24.08 29.06
C ALA A 113 6.68 -24.96 27.80
N ALA A 114 5.57 -25.70 27.70
CA ALA A 114 5.26 -26.43 26.47
C ALA A 114 5.16 -25.47 25.26
N PRO A 115 5.56 -25.93 24.06
CA PRO A 115 5.55 -25.06 22.85
C PRO A 115 4.23 -24.33 22.62
N ALA A 116 3.09 -25.01 22.82
CA ALA A 116 1.77 -24.39 22.70
C ALA A 116 1.55 -23.22 23.66
N VAL A 117 2.13 -23.27 24.87
CA VAL A 117 2.03 -22.21 25.87
C VAL A 117 3.00 -21.07 25.54
N ALA A 118 4.24 -21.41 25.19
CA ALA A 118 5.28 -20.43 24.87
C ALA A 118 4.90 -19.53 23.67
N TRP A 119 4.27 -20.09 22.66
CA TRP A 119 3.87 -19.39 21.43
C TRP A 119 2.43 -18.82 21.48
N ASN A 120 1.67 -19.01 22.55
CA ASN A 120 0.27 -18.60 22.63
C ASN A 120 0.10 -17.08 22.47
N GLY A 121 0.99 -16.27 23.01
CA GLY A 121 0.93 -14.82 22.93
C GLY A 121 1.02 -14.25 21.50
N VAL A 122 1.69 -14.98 20.61
CA VAL A 122 1.90 -14.57 19.21
C VAL A 122 1.17 -15.45 18.20
N HIS A 123 0.39 -16.43 18.65
CA HIS A 123 -0.30 -17.40 17.78
C HIS A 123 -1.33 -16.74 16.84
N THR A 124 -1.99 -15.69 17.29
CA THR A 124 -2.98 -14.92 16.50
C THR A 124 -2.39 -13.73 15.77
N ASP A 125 -1.09 -13.45 15.97
CA ASP A 125 -0.42 -12.35 15.30
C ASP A 125 -0.36 -12.59 13.78
N PRO A 126 -0.64 -11.59 12.93
CA PRO A 126 -0.63 -11.75 11.48
C PRO A 126 0.77 -12.05 10.91
N VAL A 127 1.84 -11.71 11.62
CA VAL A 127 3.23 -11.89 11.18
C VAL A 127 3.84 -13.15 11.80
N LEU A 128 3.82 -13.29 13.13
CA LEU A 128 4.41 -14.41 13.84
C LEU A 128 3.49 -15.63 13.96
N GLY A 129 2.18 -15.51 13.70
CA GLY A 129 1.24 -16.62 13.82
C GLY A 129 1.58 -17.85 12.96
N PRO A 130 1.99 -17.70 11.68
CA PRO A 130 2.46 -18.83 10.87
C PRO A 130 3.70 -19.51 11.47
N VAL A 131 4.63 -18.72 12.01
CA VAL A 131 5.85 -19.22 12.68
C VAL A 131 5.49 -19.99 13.94
N ALA A 132 4.63 -19.42 14.80
CA ALA A 132 4.13 -20.05 16.01
C ALA A 132 3.46 -21.42 15.72
N ARG A 133 2.57 -21.45 14.72
CA ARG A 133 1.92 -22.69 14.30
C ARG A 133 2.90 -23.73 13.78
N SER A 134 3.94 -23.30 13.06
CA SER A 134 5.00 -24.18 12.59
C SER A 134 5.83 -24.74 13.75
N ALA A 135 6.21 -23.88 14.70
CA ALA A 135 6.96 -24.27 15.89
C ALA A 135 6.19 -25.28 16.75
N ILE A 136 4.90 -25.02 16.99
CA ILE A 136 4.04 -25.94 17.75
C ILE A 136 3.90 -27.30 17.07
N ARG A 137 3.76 -27.34 15.73
CA ARG A 137 3.63 -28.60 14.97
C ARG A 137 4.94 -29.39 14.87
N SER A 138 6.07 -28.71 14.76
CA SER A 138 7.38 -29.36 14.65
C SER A 138 7.87 -30.00 15.99
N GLY A 139 7.22 -29.66 17.09
CA GLY A 139 7.59 -30.13 18.41
C GLY A 139 8.99 -29.65 18.80
N GLU A 140 9.71 -30.49 19.55
CA GLU A 140 11.07 -30.17 20.06
C GLU A 140 12.19 -30.56 19.08
N SER A 141 11.87 -31.05 17.88
CA SER A 141 12.88 -31.46 16.91
C SER A 141 13.51 -30.23 16.23
N GLY A 142 14.72 -29.86 16.63
CA GLY A 142 15.45 -28.71 16.11
C GLY A 142 15.65 -28.72 14.59
N SER A 143 15.94 -29.90 13.99
CA SER A 143 16.14 -30.05 12.55
C SER A 143 14.84 -29.87 11.75
N ALA A 144 13.71 -30.41 12.24
CA ALA A 144 12.42 -30.19 11.60
C ALA A 144 11.99 -28.73 11.68
N LEU A 145 12.31 -28.07 12.80
CA LEU A 145 12.02 -26.66 13.02
C LEU A 145 12.89 -25.76 12.11
N ALA A 146 14.18 -26.08 11.96
CA ALA A 146 15.09 -25.38 11.05
C ALA A 146 14.57 -25.40 9.61
N MET A 147 14.22 -26.58 9.09
CA MET A 147 13.63 -26.72 7.74
C MET A 147 12.30 -25.98 7.60
N ALA A 148 11.47 -25.97 8.64
CA ALA A 148 10.20 -25.25 8.62
C ALA A 148 10.40 -23.73 8.56
N PHE A 149 11.37 -23.20 9.27
CA PHE A 149 11.70 -21.77 9.27
C PHE A 149 12.35 -21.33 7.96
N GLU A 150 13.26 -22.13 7.40
CA GLU A 150 13.85 -21.88 6.08
C GLU A 150 12.77 -21.81 4.99
N ARG A 151 11.84 -22.77 5.01
CA ARG A 151 10.71 -22.76 4.08
C ARG A 151 9.83 -21.52 4.23
N LEU A 152 9.49 -21.13 5.46
CA LEU A 152 8.71 -19.92 5.72
C LEU A 152 9.44 -18.65 5.24
N ALA A 153 10.76 -18.57 5.42
CA ALA A 153 11.57 -17.45 4.94
C ALA A 153 11.49 -17.34 3.41
N LEU A 154 11.60 -18.47 2.70
CA LEU A 154 11.48 -18.50 1.23
C LEU A 154 10.08 -18.12 0.75
N GLU A 155 9.01 -18.60 1.41
CA GLU A 155 7.63 -18.25 1.09
C GLU A 155 7.38 -16.73 1.27
N HIS A 156 7.85 -16.13 2.35
CA HIS A 156 7.73 -14.69 2.57
C HIS A 156 8.48 -13.85 1.53
N ARG A 157 9.70 -14.27 1.14
CA ARG A 157 10.45 -13.58 0.07
C ARG A 157 9.76 -13.66 -1.28
N ALA A 158 9.18 -14.81 -1.62
CA ALA A 158 8.43 -14.99 -2.85
C ALA A 158 7.19 -14.08 -2.87
N ASP A 159 6.44 -14.01 -1.76
CA ASP A 159 5.27 -13.14 -1.61
C ASP A 159 5.64 -11.65 -1.74
N ASP A 160 6.75 -11.23 -1.15
CA ASP A 160 7.20 -9.84 -1.24
C ASP A 160 7.66 -9.48 -2.66
N ALA A 161 8.32 -10.39 -3.37
CA ALA A 161 8.68 -10.20 -4.79
C ALA A 161 7.43 -10.02 -5.66
N LEU A 162 6.40 -10.86 -5.47
CA LEU A 162 5.12 -10.74 -6.20
C LEU A 162 4.39 -9.42 -5.88
N ARG A 163 4.42 -8.97 -4.64
CA ARG A 163 3.84 -7.68 -4.24
C ARG A 163 4.56 -6.50 -4.87
N CYS A 164 5.91 -6.52 -4.90
CA CYS A 164 6.71 -5.50 -5.58
C CYS A 164 6.40 -5.45 -7.07
N GLU A 165 6.30 -6.59 -7.73
CA GLU A 165 5.95 -6.67 -9.15
C GLU A 165 4.54 -6.12 -9.43
N ALA A 166 3.55 -6.49 -8.60
CA ALA A 166 2.19 -5.98 -8.71
C ALA A 166 2.12 -4.45 -8.51
N GLN A 167 2.91 -3.90 -7.60
CA GLN A 167 3.00 -2.45 -7.39
C GLN A 167 3.65 -1.74 -8.57
N ALA A 168 4.72 -2.32 -9.15
CA ALA A 168 5.39 -1.78 -10.32
C ALA A 168 4.44 -1.73 -11.54
N ARG A 169 3.66 -2.79 -11.77
CA ARG A 169 2.64 -2.83 -12.84
C ARG A 169 1.55 -1.76 -12.62
N ARG A 170 1.07 -1.56 -11.39
CA ARG A 170 0.09 -0.51 -11.06
C ARG A 170 0.65 0.89 -11.27
N ALA A 171 1.92 1.12 -10.94
CA ALA A 171 2.57 2.41 -11.15
C ALA A 171 2.64 2.78 -12.64
N GLY A 172 2.90 1.80 -13.52
CA GLY A 172 2.90 1.99 -14.97
C GLY A 172 1.54 2.45 -15.51
N VAL A 173 0.45 1.83 -15.07
CA VAL A 173 -0.92 2.23 -15.46
C VAL A 173 -1.29 3.62 -14.92
N LEU A 174 -0.94 3.90 -13.67
CA LEU A 174 -1.19 5.20 -13.06
C LEU A 174 -0.39 6.34 -13.69
N ALA A 175 0.76 6.08 -14.28
CA ALA A 175 1.54 7.08 -15.00
C ALA A 175 0.86 7.56 -16.30
N MET A 176 0.01 6.72 -16.91
CA MET A 176 -0.77 7.09 -18.10
C MET A 176 -2.08 7.85 -17.77
N ALA A 177 -2.57 7.76 -16.54
CA ALA A 177 -3.81 8.39 -16.11
C ALA A 177 -3.79 9.93 -16.24
N PRO A 178 -2.72 10.66 -15.86
CA PRO A 178 -2.66 12.13 -16.05
C PRO A 178 -2.71 12.54 -17.52
N LEU A 179 -2.08 11.75 -18.40
CA LEU A 179 -2.06 12.03 -19.83
C LEU A 179 -3.48 11.91 -20.41
N GLY A 180 -4.20 10.85 -20.08
CA GLY A 180 -5.60 10.65 -20.51
C GLY A 180 -6.53 11.72 -19.95
N LEU A 181 -6.36 12.11 -18.69
CA LEU A 181 -7.17 13.13 -18.03
C LEU A 181 -6.94 14.54 -18.62
N CYS A 182 -5.73 14.84 -19.06
CA CYS A 182 -5.40 16.10 -19.70
C CYS A 182 -5.87 16.15 -21.16
N PHE A 183 -5.81 15.02 -21.87
CA PHE A 183 -6.18 14.94 -23.28
C PHE A 183 -7.71 15.02 -23.48
N LEU A 184 -8.50 14.43 -22.56
CA LEU A 184 -9.96 14.40 -22.67
C LEU A 184 -10.60 15.81 -22.76
N PRO A 185 -10.33 16.75 -21.85
CA PRO A 185 -10.89 18.09 -21.92
C PRO A 185 -10.39 18.87 -23.16
N ALA A 186 -9.13 18.69 -23.55
CA ALA A 186 -8.60 19.32 -24.76
C ALA A 186 -9.33 18.83 -26.02
N PHE A 187 -9.59 17.54 -26.13
CA PHE A 187 -10.36 16.94 -27.24
C PHE A 187 -11.79 17.47 -27.29
N VAL A 188 -12.45 17.58 -26.14
CA VAL A 188 -13.82 18.13 -26.07
C VAL A 188 -13.83 19.60 -26.50
N CYS A 189 -12.91 20.45 -26.01
CA CYS A 189 -12.89 21.87 -26.33
C CYS A 189 -12.51 22.14 -27.79
N LEU A 190 -11.57 21.39 -28.36
CA LEU A 190 -11.07 21.65 -29.71
C LEU A 190 -11.83 20.84 -30.77
N GLY A 191 -12.41 19.69 -30.43
CA GLY A 191 -13.08 18.83 -31.38
C GLY A 191 -14.61 18.94 -31.31
N VAL A 192 -15.19 18.72 -30.14
CA VAL A 192 -16.64 18.56 -29.98
C VAL A 192 -17.35 19.93 -29.95
N VAL A 193 -16.83 20.91 -29.21
CA VAL A 193 -17.47 22.20 -29.04
C VAL A 193 -17.66 22.94 -30.36
N PRO A 194 -16.64 23.10 -31.25
CA PRO A 194 -16.85 23.82 -32.52
C PRO A 194 -17.83 23.11 -33.47
N VAL A 195 -17.84 21.77 -33.45
CA VAL A 195 -18.79 21.01 -34.29
C VAL A 195 -20.23 21.21 -33.82
N VAL A 196 -20.46 21.12 -32.51
CA VAL A 196 -21.80 21.34 -31.92
C VAL A 196 -22.29 22.78 -32.18
N LEU A 197 -21.42 23.79 -32.01
CA LEU A 197 -21.76 25.16 -32.28
C LEU A 197 -22.05 25.41 -33.78
N GLY A 198 -21.28 24.77 -34.68
CA GLY A 198 -21.53 24.84 -36.12
C GLY A 198 -22.90 24.29 -36.51
N ILE A 199 -23.28 23.14 -35.99
CA ILE A 199 -24.60 22.53 -36.23
C ILE A 199 -25.72 23.41 -35.60
N ALA A 200 -25.52 23.90 -34.38
CA ALA A 200 -26.50 24.75 -33.71
C ALA A 200 -26.76 26.05 -34.52
N HIS A 201 -25.72 26.69 -35.05
CA HIS A 201 -25.85 27.87 -35.90
C HIS A 201 -26.60 27.60 -37.21
N GLN A 202 -26.37 26.43 -37.83
CA GLN A 202 -27.08 26.04 -39.05
C GLN A 202 -28.57 25.81 -38.81
N VAL A 203 -28.91 25.13 -37.70
CA VAL A 203 -30.34 24.85 -37.37
C VAL A 203 -31.08 26.13 -36.97
N LEU A 204 -30.48 26.99 -36.14
CA LEU A 204 -31.11 28.25 -35.77
C LEU A 204 -31.20 29.26 -36.93
N GLY A 205 -30.20 29.32 -37.79
CA GLY A 205 -30.21 30.17 -38.98
C GLY A 205 -31.29 29.79 -40.00
N ALA A 206 -31.55 28.47 -40.15
CA ALA A 206 -32.62 27.97 -41.05
C ALA A 206 -34.05 28.30 -40.53
N THR A 207 -34.24 28.44 -39.23
CA THR A 207 -35.56 28.80 -38.64
C THR A 207 -35.90 30.28 -38.76
N VAL A 208 -34.87 31.14 -38.79
CA VAL A 208 -35.06 32.64 -38.87
C VAL A 208 -35.31 33.06 -40.31
N THR A 209 -34.74 32.40 -41.32
CA THR A 209 -34.94 32.72 -42.75
C THR A 209 -36.26 32.15 -43.33
N GLY A 210 -36.91 31.18 -42.68
CA GLY A 210 -38.17 30.62 -43.10
C GLY A 210 -39.44 31.38 -42.75
N SER A 211 -39.34 32.52 -42.01
CA SER A 211 -40.51 33.33 -41.59
C SER A 211 -40.80 34.56 -42.44
N GLY A 212 -40.13 34.75 -43.56
CA GLY A 212 -40.42 35.83 -44.53
C GLY A 212 -41.23 35.31 -45.74
N GLY A 213 -42.52 35.05 -45.54
CA GLY A 213 -43.44 34.79 -46.64
C GLY A 213 -43.81 36.07 -47.40
N PRO A 214 -44.03 36.05 -48.73
CA PRO A 214 -44.43 37.21 -49.53
C PRO A 214 -45.85 37.55 -49.25
N GLY A 215 -46.09 38.85 -48.87
CA GLY A 215 -47.41 39.48 -48.97
C GLY A 215 -47.50 40.31 -50.22
#